data_48fc59904f8a9977f2121281fcf093e8
#
_entry.id   48fc59904f8a9977f2121281fcf093e8
#
_cell.length_a   1.000
_cell.length_b   1.000
_cell.length_c   1.000
_cell.angle_alpha   90.00
_cell.angle_beta   90.00
_cell.angle_gamma   90.00
#
_symmetry.space_group_name_H-M   'P 1'
#
loop_
_entity.id
_entity.type
_entity.pdbx_description
1 polymer ?
#
loop_
_entity_poly.entity_id
_entity_poly.type
_entity_poly.pdbx_seq_one_letter_code
_entity_poly.pdbx_strand_id
1 'polypeptide(L)' 'METITILENNQELILEALDTFLYKGVQYIIYQDNEEILVNSYIDEKLGEAPQEVYEIAVKRLEDVING' A
#
# COMPACT_ATOMS: atom_id res chain seq x y z
N MET A 1 -6.71 -11.81 2.38
CA MET A 1 -6.10 -10.49 2.18
C MET A 1 -5.76 -9.87 3.51
N GLU A 2 -4.68 -9.13 3.55
CA GLU A 2 -4.32 -8.44 4.78
C GLU A 2 -5.15 -7.17 4.93
N THR A 3 -5.55 -6.88 6.15
CA THR A 3 -6.19 -5.61 6.46
C THR A 3 -5.22 -4.72 7.19
N ILE A 4 -5.32 -3.43 6.95
CA ILE A 4 -4.46 -2.43 7.55
C ILE A 4 -5.33 -1.37 8.18
N THR A 5 -4.99 -0.97 9.40
CA THR A 5 -5.68 0.11 10.09
C THR A 5 -4.90 1.39 9.91
N ILE A 6 -5.56 2.44 9.47
CA ILE A 6 -4.95 3.77 9.38
C ILE A 6 -5.74 4.75 10.23
N LEU A 7 -5.04 5.78 10.70
CA LEU A 7 -5.66 6.87 11.46
C LEU A 7 -5.74 8.10 10.58
N GLU A 8 -6.93 8.63 10.43
CA GLU A 8 -7.16 9.84 9.65
C GLU A 8 -8.21 10.68 10.35
N ASN A 9 -7.86 11.91 10.68
CA ASN A 9 -8.77 12.83 11.38
C ASN A 9 -9.34 12.21 12.67
N ASN A 10 -8.49 11.51 13.43
CA ASN A 10 -8.86 10.85 14.69
C ASN A 10 -9.86 9.70 14.49
N GLN A 11 -10.01 9.23 13.28
CA GLN A 11 -10.85 8.08 12.97
C GLN A 11 -10.02 6.94 12.45
N GLU A 12 -10.37 5.73 12.84
CA GLU A 12 -9.71 4.53 12.33
C GLU A 12 -10.43 4.09 11.06
N LEU A 13 -9.63 3.87 10.01
CA LEU A 13 -10.13 3.31 8.77
C LEU A 13 -9.42 1.99 8.51
N ILE A 14 -10.14 1.03 7.98
CA ILE A 14 -9.56 -0.28 7.67
C ILE A 14 -9.51 -0.42 6.16
N LEU A 15 -8.33 -0.68 5.64
CA LEU A 15 -8.11 -0.89 4.21
C LEU A 15 -7.73 -2.35 3.96
N GLU A 16 -8.15 -2.87 2.82
CA GLU A 16 -7.73 -4.18 2.38
C GLU A 16 -6.51 -4.01 1.49
N ALA A 17 -5.40 -4.57 1.92
CA ALA A 17 -4.14 -4.48 1.17
C ALA A 17 -4.04 -5.63 0.19
N LEU A 18 -3.72 -5.31 -1.06
CA LEU A 18 -3.43 -6.33 -2.05
C LEU A 18 -2.05 -6.94 -1.82
N ASP A 19 -1.12 -6.11 -1.35
CA ASP A 19 0.23 -6.55 -1.04
C ASP A 19 0.91 -5.52 -0.14
N THR A 20 1.92 -5.95 0.60
CA THR A 20 2.76 -5.04 1.39
C THR A 20 4.22 -5.43 1.18
N PHE A 21 5.10 -4.47 1.27
CA PHE A 21 6.53 -4.73 1.10
C PHE A 21 7.36 -3.65 1.78
N LEU A 22 8.62 -4.01 2.06
CA LEU A 22 9.59 -3.08 2.62
C LEU A 22 10.57 -2.65 1.52
N TYR A 23 10.88 -1.37 1.50
CA TYR A 23 11.86 -0.83 0.57
C TYR A 23 12.65 0.26 1.28
N LYS A 24 13.96 0.06 1.37
CA LYS A 24 14.87 0.98 2.08
C LYS A 24 14.39 1.30 3.50
N GLY A 25 13.91 0.28 4.19
CA GLY A 25 13.48 0.42 5.58
C GLY A 25 12.11 1.04 5.79
N VAL A 26 11.40 1.34 4.72
CA VAL A 26 10.06 1.92 4.80
C VAL A 26 9.04 0.90 4.28
N GLN A 27 7.96 0.74 5.02
CA GLN A 27 6.89 -0.16 4.60
C GLN A 27 5.95 0.56 3.65
N TYR A 28 5.60 -0.12 2.55
CA TYR A 28 4.64 0.38 1.57
C TYR A 28 3.51 -0.60 1.43
N ILE A 29 2.34 -0.08 1.12
CA ILE A 29 1.17 -0.91 0.89
C ILE A 29 0.59 -0.62 -0.49
N ILE A 30 0.05 -1.67 -1.09
CA ILE A 30 -0.69 -1.58 -2.35
C ILE A 30 -2.11 -1.94 -2.01
N TYR A 31 -3.04 -1.05 -2.31
CA TYR A 31 -4.44 -1.28 -1.97
C TYR A 31 -5.34 -0.75 -3.07
N GLN A 32 -6.60 -1.18 -3.02
CA GLN A 32 -7.59 -0.76 -4.01
C GLN A 32 -8.60 0.16 -3.35
N ASP A 33 -8.84 1.31 -3.98
CA ASP A 33 -9.85 2.26 -3.54
C ASP A 33 -10.76 2.55 -4.72
N ASN A 34 -12.02 2.15 -4.61
CA ASN A 34 -12.96 2.13 -5.71
C ASN A 34 -12.39 1.27 -6.85
N GLU A 35 -12.11 1.85 -7.99
CA GLU A 35 -11.55 1.10 -9.11
C GLU A 35 -10.07 1.44 -9.34
N GLU A 36 -9.48 2.18 -8.41
CA GLU A 36 -8.09 2.58 -8.53
C GLU A 36 -7.20 1.75 -7.62
N ILE A 37 -6.00 1.47 -8.10
CA ILE A 37 -4.97 0.80 -7.31
C ILE A 37 -3.98 1.87 -6.88
N LEU A 38 -3.77 1.96 -5.58
CA LEU A 38 -2.94 3.00 -4.99
C LEU A 38 -1.77 2.38 -4.24
N VAL A 39 -0.67 3.12 -4.17
CA VAL A 39 0.53 2.73 -3.43
C VAL A 39 0.90 3.88 -2.51
N ASN A 40 1.07 3.57 -1.23
CA ASN A 40 1.44 4.58 -0.24
C ASN A 40 2.42 4.00 0.76
N SER A 41 3.24 4.86 1.36
CA SER A 41 4.02 4.46 2.51
C SER A 41 3.08 4.31 3.71
N TYR A 42 3.46 3.47 4.65
CA TYR A 42 2.66 3.21 5.84
C TYR A 42 3.55 3.30 7.06
N ILE A 43 3.47 4.41 7.77
CA ILE A 43 4.28 4.70 8.93
C ILE A 43 3.38 5.22 10.04
N ASP A 44 3.47 4.61 11.23
CA ASP A 44 2.69 5.04 12.40
C ASP A 44 1.19 5.15 12.11
N GLU A 45 0.66 4.14 11.42
CA GLU A 45 -0.75 4.05 11.05
C GLU A 45 -1.22 5.17 10.12
N LYS A 46 -0.28 5.82 9.43
CA LYS A 46 -0.60 6.89 8.49
C LYS A 46 -0.07 6.57 7.11
N LEU A 47 -0.83 6.97 6.11
CA LEU A 47 -0.42 6.83 4.72
C LEU A 47 0.38 8.05 4.29
N GLY A 48 1.46 7.83 3.57
CA GLY A 48 2.30 8.89 3.05
C GLY A 48 2.58 8.69 1.58
N GLU A 49 3.45 9.54 1.03
CA GLU A 49 3.78 9.49 -0.38
C GLU A 49 4.73 8.33 -0.68
N ALA A 50 4.69 7.86 -1.92
CA ALA A 50 5.60 6.85 -2.42
C ALA A 50 6.43 7.47 -3.56
N PRO A 51 7.76 7.28 -3.56
CA PRO A 51 8.57 7.77 -4.67
C PRO A 51 8.34 6.96 -5.94
N GLN A 52 8.75 7.51 -7.08
CA GLN A 52 8.54 6.89 -8.38
C GLN A 52 9.06 5.46 -8.45
N GLU A 53 10.23 5.21 -7.88
CA GLU A 53 10.82 3.87 -7.91
C GLU A 53 9.98 2.84 -7.19
N VAL A 54 9.23 3.26 -6.17
CA VAL A 54 8.34 2.36 -5.44
C VAL A 54 7.14 1.97 -6.29
N TYR A 55 6.63 2.90 -7.10
CA TYR A 55 5.55 2.56 -8.03
C TYR A 55 5.98 1.49 -9.02
N GLU A 56 7.21 1.56 -9.49
CA GLU A 56 7.73 0.55 -10.40
C GLU A 56 7.80 -0.82 -9.74
N ILE A 57 8.24 -0.85 -8.47
CA ILE A 57 8.27 -2.09 -7.71
C ILE A 57 6.86 -2.63 -7.51
N ALA A 58 5.92 -1.75 -7.18
CA ALA A 58 4.54 -2.14 -6.94
C ALA A 58 3.90 -2.75 -8.20
N VAL A 59 4.16 -2.17 -9.37
CA VAL A 59 3.63 -2.70 -10.62
C VAL A 59 4.13 -4.12 -10.85
N LYS A 60 5.42 -4.36 -10.61
CA LYS A 60 5.99 -5.70 -10.76
C LYS A 60 5.36 -6.70 -9.80
N ARG A 61 5.17 -6.29 -8.56
CA ARG A 61 4.58 -7.17 -7.56
C ARG A 61 3.13 -7.51 -7.91
N LEU A 62 2.39 -6.53 -8.43
CA LEU A 62 1.01 -6.79 -8.86
C LEU A 62 0.95 -7.73 -10.04
N GLU A 63 1.86 -7.62 -10.99
CA GLU A 63 1.93 -8.54 -12.11
C GLU A 63 2.12 -9.98 -11.62
N ASP A 64 2.98 -10.16 -10.63
CA ASP A 64 3.21 -11.48 -10.05
C ASP A 64 1.97 -12.02 -9.36
N VAL A 65 1.22 -11.16 -8.67
CA VAL A 65 -0.01 -11.57 -7.99
C VAL A 65 -1.09 -11.95 -8.99
N ILE A 66 -1.22 -11.17 -10.06
CA ILE A 66 -2.26 -11.40 -11.07
C ILE A 66 -1.92 -12.60 -11.95
N ASN A 67 -0.66 -12.75 -12.33
CA ASN A 67 -0.22 -13.79 -13.25
C ASN A 67 0.32 -15.03 -12.56
N GLY A 68 0.53 -14.94 -11.28
CA GLY A 68 1.02 -16.05 -10.49
C GLY A 68 -0.07 -16.98 -10.06
#